data_e187a4b4b3ce3b047ebcf6a6d962c295
#
_entry.id   e187a4b4b3ce3b047ebcf6a6d962c295
#
_cell.length_a   1.000
_cell.length_b   1.000
_cell.length_c   1.000
_cell.angle_alpha   90.00
_cell.angle_beta   90.00
_cell.angle_gamma   90.00
#
_symmetry.space_group_name_H-M   'P 1'
#
loop_
_entity.id
_entity.type
_entity.pdbx_description
1 polymer ?
#
loop_
_entity_poly.entity_id
_entity_poly.type
_entity_poly.pdbx_seq_one_letter_code
_entity_poly.pdbx_strand_id
1 'polypeptide(L)'
;MRRRPQLPDSIEEYRDARWCREDMRRVETAYDAERFIEQVGFAACMTDARRPGPSLYTAVCGRRDAVMPRNVQKDPESSLAWQLKDEIVARGRVYYAKLARGKATFVAPRMIPHFHGVWSVRRSDEPRRLSTTARGLLHVLRKEWEMATADLREEAGVKDRARFSRALDELQAAMLVVPSAVLYQPKFTYIWTLAIGRFPDALRRRVRRETALREIARCFLSGAGMTVPGELARVTGLSRPDAGLGNRALVAEGYAAMLAPGTYRIAAPPVYSAVLNGVARRL
;
A
#
# COMPACT_ATOMS: atom_id res chain seq x y z
N MET A 1 6.05 -27.81 0.52
CA MET A 1 5.61 -26.48 0.98
C MET A 1 6.17 -26.24 2.38
N ARG A 2 7.07 -25.26 2.60
CA ARG A 2 7.51 -24.91 3.98
C ARG A 2 6.32 -24.26 4.70
N ARG A 3 5.90 -24.84 5.85
CA ARG A 3 4.88 -24.25 6.72
C ARG A 3 5.30 -22.81 7.07
N ARG A 4 4.35 -21.86 7.05
CA ARG A 4 4.61 -20.52 7.58
C ARG A 4 5.02 -20.68 9.05
N PRO A 5 6.04 -19.93 9.53
CA PRO A 5 6.29 -19.88 10.96
C PRO A 5 5.01 -19.40 11.65
N GLN A 6 4.54 -20.19 12.59
CA GLN A 6 3.34 -19.88 13.37
C GLN A 6 3.70 -18.73 14.31
N LEU A 7 2.90 -17.67 14.26
CA LEU A 7 3.04 -16.55 15.17
C LEU A 7 2.41 -16.90 16.53
N PRO A 8 2.88 -16.33 17.63
CA PRO A 8 2.19 -16.42 18.92
C PRO A 8 0.74 -15.91 18.80
N ASP A 9 -0.21 -16.53 19.50
CA ASP A 9 -1.62 -16.15 19.46
C ASP A 9 -1.83 -14.67 19.82
N SER A 10 -1.11 -14.17 20.82
CA SER A 10 -1.13 -12.76 21.22
C SER A 10 -0.68 -11.78 20.11
N ILE A 11 0.17 -12.22 19.18
CA ILE A 11 0.57 -11.45 18.01
C ILE A 11 -0.51 -11.50 16.92
N GLU A 12 -1.14 -12.66 16.75
CA GLU A 12 -2.27 -12.77 15.81
C GLU A 12 -3.47 -11.94 16.28
N GLU A 13 -3.83 -11.96 17.55
CA GLU A 13 -4.87 -11.11 18.14
C GLU A 13 -4.52 -9.61 18.00
N TYR A 14 -3.27 -9.24 18.26
CA TYR A 14 -2.80 -7.88 18.03
C TYR A 14 -2.99 -7.44 16.57
N ARG A 15 -2.64 -8.32 15.62
CA ARG A 15 -2.81 -8.07 14.19
C ARG A 15 -4.28 -7.98 13.81
N ASP A 16 -5.15 -8.82 14.39
CA ASP A 16 -6.58 -8.81 14.10
C ASP A 16 -7.20 -7.46 14.45
N ALA A 17 -6.89 -6.98 15.65
CA ALA A 17 -7.34 -5.65 16.08
C ALA A 17 -6.78 -4.51 15.22
N ARG A 18 -5.49 -4.60 14.81
CA ARG A 18 -4.83 -3.54 14.01
C ARG A 18 -5.17 -3.58 12.52
N TRP A 19 -5.45 -4.75 11.99
CA TRP A 19 -5.71 -4.98 10.57
C TRP A 19 -7.19 -5.15 10.25
N CYS A 20 -8.08 -4.81 11.22
CA CYS A 20 -9.53 -4.91 11.07
C CYS A 20 -9.99 -6.31 10.63
N ARG A 21 -9.41 -7.37 11.23
CA ARG A 21 -9.74 -8.77 10.96
C ARG A 21 -10.69 -9.35 12.03
N GLU A 22 -11.56 -8.50 12.57
CA GLU A 22 -12.63 -8.82 13.54
C GLU A 22 -13.93 -8.21 13.01
N ASP A 23 -15.04 -8.92 13.10
CA ASP A 23 -16.33 -8.49 12.54
C ASP A 23 -16.75 -7.11 13.02
N MET A 24 -16.60 -6.84 14.31
CA MET A 24 -16.90 -5.53 14.92
C MET A 24 -16.03 -4.35 14.45
N ARG A 25 -14.97 -4.63 13.68
CA ARG A 25 -14.00 -3.66 13.19
C ARG A 25 -13.91 -3.64 11.68
N ARG A 26 -14.76 -4.40 11.00
CA ARG A 26 -14.69 -4.50 9.54
C ARG A 26 -14.89 -3.14 8.89
N VAL A 27 -14.31 -3.00 7.73
CA VAL A 27 -14.36 -1.79 6.92
C VAL A 27 -15.60 -1.86 6.03
N GLU A 28 -16.50 -0.91 6.16
CA GLU A 28 -17.77 -0.87 5.42
C GLU A 28 -17.91 0.38 4.53
N THR A 29 -17.18 1.45 4.84
CA THR A 29 -17.25 2.72 4.12
C THR A 29 -15.87 3.18 3.65
N ALA A 30 -15.83 4.10 2.68
CA ALA A 30 -14.58 4.71 2.24
C ALA A 30 -13.87 5.47 3.38
N TYR A 31 -14.63 6.04 4.31
CA TYR A 31 -14.07 6.69 5.49
C TYR A 31 -13.38 5.68 6.43
N ASP A 32 -14.00 4.53 6.68
CA ASP A 32 -13.38 3.47 7.47
C ASP A 32 -12.13 2.93 6.79
N ALA A 33 -12.17 2.79 5.46
CA ALA A 33 -11.02 2.36 4.68
C ALA A 33 -9.86 3.36 4.73
N GLU A 34 -10.14 4.66 4.63
CA GLU A 34 -9.13 5.72 4.80
C GLU A 34 -8.52 5.68 6.23
N ARG A 35 -9.36 5.52 7.27
CA ARG A 35 -8.91 5.37 8.65
C ARG A 35 -8.06 4.12 8.86
N PHE A 36 -8.48 2.99 8.31
CA PHE A 36 -7.71 1.74 8.32
C PHE A 36 -6.34 1.94 7.66
N ILE A 37 -6.29 2.54 6.46
CA ILE A 37 -5.02 2.79 5.74
C ILE A 37 -4.13 3.75 6.55
N GLU A 38 -4.71 4.79 7.15
CA GLU A 38 -3.94 5.69 8.02
C GLU A 38 -3.39 4.96 9.25
N GLN A 39 -4.18 4.09 9.88
CA GLN A 39 -3.75 3.28 11.02
C GLN A 39 -2.58 2.37 10.69
N VAL A 40 -2.65 1.62 9.58
CA VAL A 40 -1.61 0.65 9.20
C VAL A 40 -0.48 1.28 8.38
N GLY A 41 -0.67 2.50 7.85
CA GLY A 41 0.26 3.27 7.04
C GLY A 41 0.37 2.83 5.59
N PHE A 42 0.19 1.58 5.28
CA PHE A 42 0.05 1.03 3.93
C PHE A 42 -0.63 -0.34 3.96
N ALA A 43 -1.42 -0.62 2.93
CA ALA A 43 -2.15 -1.87 2.80
C ALA A 43 -2.22 -2.31 1.33
N ALA A 44 -2.22 -3.61 1.08
CA ALA A 44 -2.57 -4.13 -0.23
C ALA A 44 -4.06 -3.90 -0.51
N CYS A 45 -4.45 -3.75 -1.78
CA CYS A 45 -5.85 -3.59 -2.14
C CYS A 45 -6.60 -4.93 -2.04
N MET A 46 -6.31 -5.83 -2.96
CA MET A 46 -7.03 -7.10 -3.13
C MET A 46 -6.09 -8.28 -2.87
N THR A 47 -5.66 -8.45 -1.63
CA THR A 47 -4.96 -9.66 -1.18
C THR A 47 -5.72 -10.30 -0.03
N ASP A 48 -5.67 -11.62 0.06
CA ASP A 48 -6.36 -12.41 1.05
C ASP A 48 -5.41 -13.03 2.09
N ALA A 49 -5.95 -13.81 3.02
CA ALA A 49 -5.23 -14.46 4.10
C ALA A 49 -4.03 -15.33 3.65
N ARG A 50 -3.96 -15.73 2.38
CA ARG A 50 -2.81 -16.47 1.81
C ARG A 50 -1.58 -15.60 1.60
N ARG A 51 -1.70 -14.28 1.71
CA ARG A 51 -0.61 -13.31 1.59
C ARG A 51 -0.35 -12.63 2.94
N PRO A 52 0.89 -12.31 3.27
CA PRO A 52 1.19 -11.55 4.48
C PRO A 52 0.82 -10.07 4.34
N GLY A 53 0.57 -9.44 5.48
CA GLY A 53 0.36 -7.99 5.59
C GLY A 53 -1.10 -7.57 5.59
N PRO A 54 -1.36 -6.29 5.92
CA PRO A 54 -2.69 -5.72 5.91
C PRO A 54 -3.23 -5.59 4.48
N SER A 55 -4.53 -5.78 4.32
CA SER A 55 -5.23 -5.70 3.05
C SER A 55 -6.63 -5.13 3.22
N LEU A 56 -7.05 -4.26 2.29
CA LEU A 56 -8.43 -3.74 2.29
C LEU A 56 -9.45 -4.88 2.20
N TYR A 57 -9.20 -5.88 1.35
CA TYR A 57 -10.11 -7.03 1.22
C TYR A 57 -10.31 -7.76 2.55
N THR A 58 -9.22 -8.11 3.27
CA THR A 58 -9.35 -8.80 4.55
C THR A 58 -9.98 -7.93 5.64
N ALA A 59 -9.78 -6.61 5.58
CA ALA A 59 -10.41 -5.66 6.50
C ALA A 59 -11.93 -5.50 6.22
N VAL A 60 -12.34 -5.58 4.95
CA VAL A 60 -13.77 -5.63 4.57
C VAL A 60 -14.41 -6.93 5.04
N CYS A 61 -13.71 -8.06 4.90
CA CYS A 61 -14.20 -9.35 5.38
C CYS A 61 -14.31 -9.43 6.91
N GLY A 62 -13.56 -8.62 7.67
CA GLY A 62 -13.57 -8.63 9.12
C GLY A 62 -13.16 -9.96 9.74
N ARG A 63 -12.32 -10.78 9.07
CA ARG A 63 -11.88 -12.09 9.57
C ARG A 63 -10.46 -12.43 9.10
N ARG A 64 -9.75 -13.19 9.93
CA ARG A 64 -8.36 -13.57 9.73
C ARG A 64 -8.14 -14.48 8.53
N ASP A 65 -9.05 -15.40 8.29
CA ASP A 65 -8.96 -16.49 7.33
C ASP A 65 -9.64 -16.19 5.99
N ALA A 66 -10.00 -14.93 5.73
CA ALA A 66 -10.64 -14.50 4.50
C ALA A 66 -9.84 -14.94 3.26
N VAL A 67 -10.45 -15.73 2.41
CA VAL A 67 -9.88 -16.22 1.15
C VAL A 67 -10.73 -15.71 0.00
N MET A 68 -10.09 -15.08 -0.97
CA MET A 68 -10.78 -14.51 -2.13
C MET A 68 -11.44 -15.63 -2.95
N PRO A 69 -12.73 -15.50 -3.26
CA PRO A 69 -13.47 -16.48 -4.03
C PRO A 69 -12.99 -16.54 -5.48
N ARG A 70 -13.30 -17.66 -6.16
CA ARG A 70 -12.96 -17.80 -7.60
C ARG A 70 -13.70 -16.77 -8.44
N ASN A 71 -14.95 -16.47 -8.12
CA ASN A 71 -15.76 -15.47 -8.81
C ASN A 71 -15.85 -14.19 -7.97
N VAL A 72 -14.85 -13.34 -8.12
CA VAL A 72 -14.70 -12.07 -7.39
C VAL A 72 -15.89 -11.11 -7.67
N GLN A 73 -16.45 -11.13 -8.87
CA GLN A 73 -17.54 -10.21 -9.25
C GLN A 73 -18.90 -10.57 -8.61
N LYS A 74 -19.09 -11.81 -8.19
CA LYS A 74 -20.33 -12.27 -7.56
C LYS A 74 -20.26 -12.30 -6.02
N ASP A 75 -19.11 -12.04 -5.47
CA ASP A 75 -18.90 -12.05 -4.04
C ASP A 75 -19.10 -10.64 -3.46
N PRO A 76 -19.98 -10.48 -2.46
CA PRO A 76 -20.30 -9.17 -1.90
C PRO A 76 -19.10 -8.47 -1.27
N GLU A 77 -18.24 -9.19 -0.54
CA GLU A 77 -17.06 -8.63 0.14
C GLU A 77 -15.99 -8.15 -0.86
N SER A 78 -15.75 -8.93 -1.90
CA SER A 78 -14.85 -8.54 -2.98
C SER A 78 -15.37 -7.34 -3.75
N SER A 79 -16.68 -7.33 -4.03
CA SER A 79 -17.36 -6.22 -4.73
C SER A 79 -17.30 -4.94 -3.90
N LEU A 80 -17.55 -5.02 -2.59
CA LEU A 80 -17.43 -3.89 -1.67
C LEU A 80 -15.98 -3.37 -1.62
N ALA A 81 -15.00 -4.26 -1.44
CA ALA A 81 -13.59 -3.86 -1.42
C ALA A 81 -13.16 -3.16 -2.73
N TRP A 82 -13.70 -3.61 -3.86
CA TRP A 82 -13.47 -2.99 -5.16
C TRP A 82 -14.11 -1.60 -5.26
N GLN A 83 -15.37 -1.46 -4.83
CA GLN A 83 -16.08 -0.19 -4.80
C GLN A 83 -15.39 0.82 -3.88
N LEU A 84 -15.03 0.42 -2.67
CA LEU A 84 -14.31 1.27 -1.73
C LEU A 84 -12.96 1.73 -2.29
N LYS A 85 -12.24 0.86 -3.01
CA LYS A 85 -11.00 1.24 -3.71
C LYS A 85 -11.27 2.39 -4.69
N ASP A 86 -12.31 2.31 -5.50
CA ASP A 86 -12.63 3.33 -6.51
C ASP A 86 -13.04 4.66 -5.84
N GLU A 87 -13.81 4.59 -4.77
CA GLU A 87 -14.17 5.73 -3.96
C GLU A 87 -12.95 6.42 -3.33
N ILE A 88 -12.04 5.67 -2.71
CA ILE A 88 -10.79 6.18 -2.12
C ILE A 88 -9.93 6.87 -3.19
N VAL A 89 -9.81 6.25 -4.37
CA VAL A 89 -9.08 6.84 -5.50
C VAL A 89 -9.69 8.18 -5.90
N ALA A 90 -11.01 8.26 -6.05
CA ALA A 90 -11.70 9.50 -6.42
C ALA A 90 -11.53 10.59 -5.35
N ARG A 91 -11.62 10.25 -4.06
CA ARG A 91 -11.43 11.18 -2.94
C ARG A 91 -10.01 11.77 -2.86
N GLY A 92 -9.00 11.06 -3.34
CA GLY A 92 -7.62 11.53 -3.47
C GLY A 92 -6.88 11.84 -2.17
N ARG A 93 -7.33 11.30 -1.05
CA ARG A 93 -6.68 11.48 0.25
C ARG A 93 -5.59 10.45 0.53
N VAL A 94 -5.66 9.31 -0.14
CA VAL A 94 -4.74 8.18 0.01
C VAL A 94 -4.04 7.91 -1.30
N TYR A 95 -2.73 7.67 -1.25
CA TYR A 95 -1.97 7.30 -2.44
C TYR A 95 -2.30 5.86 -2.84
N TYR A 96 -2.58 5.63 -4.12
CA TYR A 96 -2.88 4.32 -4.65
C TYR A 96 -2.11 4.08 -5.94
N ALA A 97 -1.34 2.99 -6.00
CA ALA A 97 -0.60 2.58 -7.19
C ALA A 97 -0.17 1.11 -7.11
N LYS A 98 0.29 0.56 -8.23
CA LYS A 98 0.97 -0.74 -8.29
C LYS A 98 2.42 -0.61 -7.81
N LEU A 99 2.67 -0.72 -6.50
CA LEU A 99 3.98 -0.54 -5.89
C LEU A 99 4.68 -1.87 -5.60
N ALA A 100 4.24 -2.57 -4.59
CA ALA A 100 4.86 -3.79 -4.07
C ALA A 100 4.85 -4.93 -5.10
N ARG A 101 5.87 -5.02 -5.94
CA ARG A 101 6.00 -6.05 -7.00
C ARG A 101 4.79 -6.10 -7.93
N GLY A 102 4.32 -4.92 -8.35
CA GLY A 102 3.16 -4.79 -9.24
C GLY A 102 1.80 -5.01 -8.59
N LYS A 103 1.74 -5.08 -7.25
CA LYS A 103 0.47 -5.16 -6.53
C LYS A 103 -0.08 -3.79 -6.22
N ALA A 104 -1.37 -3.65 -6.41
CA ALA A 104 -2.12 -2.47 -6.01
C ALA A 104 -2.01 -2.27 -4.49
N THR A 105 -1.49 -1.13 -4.10
CA THR A 105 -1.14 -0.79 -2.72
C THR A 105 -1.62 0.61 -2.40
N PHE A 106 -2.27 0.75 -1.26
CA PHE A 106 -2.58 2.04 -0.64
C PHE A 106 -1.43 2.46 0.26
N VAL A 107 -1.13 3.77 0.26
CA VAL A 107 -0.14 4.36 1.16
C VAL A 107 -0.75 5.59 1.81
N ALA A 108 -0.75 5.63 3.14
CA ALA A 108 -1.23 6.76 3.92
C ALA A 108 -0.41 8.03 3.64
N PRO A 109 -1.00 9.23 3.69
CA PRO A 109 -0.33 10.50 3.40
C PRO A 109 1.02 10.65 4.11
N ARG A 110 1.08 10.32 5.41
CA ARG A 110 2.31 10.38 6.23
C ARG A 110 3.42 9.46 5.74
N MET A 111 3.10 8.38 5.02
CA MET A 111 4.06 7.40 4.52
C MET A 111 4.53 7.66 3.09
N ILE A 112 3.82 8.50 2.32
CA ILE A 112 4.18 8.82 0.92
C ILE A 112 5.64 9.28 0.78
N PRO A 113 6.17 10.22 1.61
CA PRO A 113 7.55 10.66 1.50
C PRO A 113 8.57 9.53 1.69
N HIS A 114 8.26 8.57 2.56
CA HIS A 114 9.14 7.42 2.83
C HIS A 114 9.14 6.43 1.66
N PHE A 115 7.97 6.11 1.13
CA PHE A 115 7.88 5.31 -0.09
C PHE A 115 8.59 6.00 -1.25
N HIS A 116 8.34 7.29 -1.45
CA HIS A 116 9.01 8.08 -2.48
C HIS A 116 10.54 8.08 -2.32
N GLY A 117 11.05 8.18 -1.09
CA GLY A 117 12.49 8.12 -0.79
C GLY A 117 13.16 6.79 -1.19
N VAL A 118 12.39 5.72 -1.36
CA VAL A 118 12.89 4.39 -1.76
C VAL A 118 12.71 4.11 -3.24
N TRP A 119 11.54 4.40 -3.80
CA TRP A 119 11.15 3.94 -5.14
C TRP A 119 11.17 5.01 -6.22
N SER A 120 11.20 6.30 -5.86
CA SER A 120 11.16 7.35 -6.87
C SER A 120 12.34 7.32 -7.85
N VAL A 121 12.07 7.74 -9.05
CA VAL A 121 13.05 7.95 -10.10
C VAL A 121 13.24 9.45 -10.29
N ARG A 122 14.47 9.95 -10.12
CA ARG A 122 14.80 11.35 -10.38
C ARG A 122 14.72 11.65 -11.86
N ARG A 123 14.35 12.88 -12.23
CA ARG A 123 14.25 13.29 -13.64
C ARG A 123 15.54 13.05 -14.43
N SER A 124 16.68 13.28 -13.83
CA SER A 124 18.00 12.97 -14.41
C SER A 124 18.24 11.48 -14.68
N ASP A 125 17.57 10.61 -13.93
CA ASP A 125 17.74 9.17 -14.01
C ASP A 125 16.69 8.49 -14.91
N GLU A 126 15.65 9.20 -15.32
CA GLU A 126 14.56 8.67 -16.17
C GLU A 126 15.08 7.98 -17.46
N PRO A 127 16.10 8.55 -18.20
CA PRO A 127 16.59 7.90 -19.40
C PRO A 127 17.20 6.52 -19.17
N ARG A 128 17.78 6.29 -17.99
CA ARG A 128 18.44 5.04 -17.62
C ARG A 128 17.49 4.05 -16.92
N ARG A 129 16.50 4.57 -16.19
CA ARG A 129 15.65 3.76 -15.30
C ARG A 129 14.26 3.50 -15.84
N LEU A 130 13.80 4.25 -16.85
CA LEU A 130 12.49 4.09 -17.45
C LEU A 130 12.61 3.63 -18.91
N SER A 131 11.75 2.70 -19.29
CA SER A 131 11.63 2.30 -20.70
C SER A 131 11.25 3.48 -21.59
N THR A 132 11.58 3.38 -22.87
CA THR A 132 11.19 4.41 -23.87
C THR A 132 9.67 4.63 -23.89
N THR A 133 8.90 3.55 -23.77
CA THR A 133 7.43 3.64 -23.72
C THR A 133 6.96 4.36 -22.46
N ALA A 134 7.51 4.05 -21.30
CA ALA A 134 7.16 4.73 -20.04
C ALA A 134 7.49 6.23 -20.11
N ARG A 135 8.64 6.58 -20.67
CA ARG A 135 9.01 8.01 -20.88
C ARG A 135 8.06 8.72 -21.85
N GLY A 136 7.59 8.04 -22.90
CA GLY A 136 6.58 8.56 -23.82
C GLY A 136 5.26 8.86 -23.09
N LEU A 137 4.73 7.90 -22.31
CA LEU A 137 3.52 8.12 -21.52
C LEU A 137 3.69 9.27 -20.51
N LEU A 138 4.85 9.32 -19.84
CA LEU A 138 5.14 10.38 -18.88
C LEU A 138 5.25 11.75 -19.54
N HIS A 139 5.77 11.82 -20.76
CA HIS A 139 5.84 13.07 -21.55
C HIS A 139 4.44 13.59 -21.87
N VAL A 140 3.54 12.71 -22.33
CA VAL A 140 2.14 13.06 -22.60
C VAL A 140 1.45 13.56 -21.33
N LEU A 141 1.54 12.85 -20.20
CA LEU A 141 0.93 13.27 -18.95
C LEU A 141 1.53 14.57 -18.38
N ARG A 142 2.77 14.90 -18.71
CA ARG A 142 3.37 16.20 -18.34
C ARG A 142 2.81 17.35 -19.13
N LYS A 143 2.30 17.10 -20.34
CA LYS A 143 1.69 18.10 -21.21
C LYS A 143 0.20 18.27 -20.90
N GLU A 144 -0.53 17.12 -20.79
CA GLU A 144 -1.99 17.10 -20.69
C GLU A 144 -2.52 16.98 -19.24
N TRP A 145 -1.65 16.73 -18.26
CA TRP A 145 -1.93 16.58 -16.83
C TRP A 145 -2.77 15.34 -16.45
N GLU A 146 -3.86 15.09 -17.17
CA GLU A 146 -4.82 14.06 -16.82
C GLU A 146 -5.44 13.45 -18.09
N MET A 147 -5.46 12.12 -18.20
CA MET A 147 -5.99 11.44 -19.38
C MET A 147 -6.63 10.09 -19.04
N ALA A 148 -7.67 9.72 -19.79
CA ALA A 148 -8.21 8.36 -19.77
C ALA A 148 -7.21 7.36 -20.38
N THR A 149 -7.32 6.09 -19.97
CA THR A 149 -6.40 5.04 -20.39
C THR A 149 -6.30 4.89 -21.91
N ALA A 150 -7.43 5.01 -22.62
CA ALA A 150 -7.47 4.88 -24.07
C ALA A 150 -6.75 6.05 -24.76
N ASP A 151 -7.07 7.27 -24.35
CA ASP A 151 -6.54 8.51 -24.92
C ASP A 151 -5.04 8.63 -24.65
N LEU A 152 -4.60 8.30 -23.44
CA LEU A 152 -3.16 8.27 -23.09
C LEU A 152 -2.39 7.29 -23.98
N ARG A 153 -2.98 6.12 -24.28
CA ARG A 153 -2.35 5.13 -25.14
C ARG A 153 -2.27 5.62 -26.58
N GLU A 154 -3.33 6.25 -27.09
CA GLU A 154 -3.43 6.80 -28.43
C GLU A 154 -2.45 7.96 -28.63
N GLU A 155 -2.48 8.95 -27.75
CA GLU A 155 -1.61 10.13 -27.81
C GLU A 155 -0.12 9.77 -27.70
N ALA A 156 0.20 8.73 -26.91
CA ALA A 156 1.57 8.21 -26.82
C ALA A 156 1.96 7.29 -27.98
N GLY A 157 1.07 7.03 -28.96
CA GLY A 157 1.33 6.20 -30.13
C GLY A 157 1.58 4.72 -29.82
N VAL A 158 1.09 4.19 -28.68
CA VAL A 158 1.37 2.83 -28.22
C VAL A 158 0.28 1.88 -28.67
N LYS A 159 0.52 1.14 -29.76
CA LYS A 159 -0.45 0.17 -30.31
C LYS A 159 -0.58 -1.09 -29.43
N ASP A 160 0.51 -1.65 -28.93
CA ASP A 160 0.53 -2.86 -28.12
C ASP A 160 0.04 -2.57 -26.68
N ARG A 161 -1.09 -3.17 -26.33
CA ARG A 161 -1.72 -3.05 -25.00
C ARG A 161 -0.86 -3.60 -23.87
N ALA A 162 -0.14 -4.70 -24.09
CA ALA A 162 0.70 -5.30 -23.07
C ALA A 162 1.93 -4.42 -22.79
N ARG A 163 2.52 -3.82 -23.83
CA ARG A 163 3.61 -2.85 -23.72
C ARG A 163 3.16 -1.59 -22.99
N PHE A 164 1.96 -1.08 -23.33
CA PHE A 164 1.36 0.06 -22.63
C PHE A 164 1.17 -0.24 -21.12
N SER A 165 0.53 -1.39 -20.80
CA SER A 165 0.29 -1.76 -19.40
C SER A 165 1.58 -1.89 -18.60
N ARG A 166 2.61 -2.54 -19.17
CA ARG A 166 3.94 -2.63 -18.50
C ARG A 166 4.56 -1.27 -18.26
N ALA A 167 4.50 -0.36 -19.23
CA ALA A 167 5.04 0.99 -19.10
C ALA A 167 4.29 1.81 -18.03
N LEU A 168 2.97 1.66 -17.97
CA LEU A 168 2.16 2.31 -16.96
C LEU A 168 2.41 1.75 -15.55
N ASP A 169 2.59 0.43 -15.43
CA ASP A 169 2.97 -0.22 -14.17
C ASP A 169 4.37 0.23 -13.71
N GLU A 170 5.31 0.43 -14.63
CA GLU A 170 6.63 0.97 -14.37
C GLU A 170 6.58 2.40 -13.81
N LEU A 171 5.73 3.27 -14.38
CA LEU A 171 5.52 4.64 -13.88
C LEU A 171 4.86 4.67 -12.49
N GLN A 172 3.91 3.78 -12.23
CA GLN A 172 3.32 3.62 -10.92
C GLN A 172 4.36 3.15 -9.88
N ALA A 173 5.15 2.12 -10.22
CA ALA A 173 6.20 1.60 -9.35
C ALA A 173 7.29 2.66 -9.05
N ALA A 174 7.53 3.58 -9.98
CA ALA A 174 8.44 4.73 -9.81
C ALA A 174 7.78 5.91 -9.05
N MET A 175 6.54 5.79 -8.62
CA MET A 175 5.74 6.83 -7.95
C MET A 175 5.60 8.12 -8.76
N LEU A 176 5.55 8.01 -10.09
CA LEU A 176 5.41 9.15 -11.00
C LEU A 176 3.96 9.38 -11.45
N VAL A 177 3.16 8.31 -11.54
CA VAL A 177 1.79 8.34 -12.05
C VAL A 177 0.85 7.57 -11.13
N VAL A 178 -0.37 8.10 -10.94
CA VAL A 178 -1.45 7.49 -10.15
C VAL A 178 -2.76 7.61 -10.90
N PRO A 179 -3.76 6.75 -10.64
CA PRO A 179 -5.12 7.02 -11.05
C PRO A 179 -5.71 8.13 -10.21
N SER A 180 -6.44 9.06 -10.83
CA SER A 180 -7.16 10.14 -10.16
C SER A 180 -8.66 9.87 -10.04
N ALA A 181 -9.21 9.11 -11.00
CA ALA A 181 -10.61 8.73 -11.03
C ALA A 181 -10.81 7.39 -11.74
N VAL A 182 -12.01 6.85 -11.56
CA VAL A 182 -12.49 5.66 -12.27
C VAL A 182 -13.81 6.02 -12.94
N LEU A 183 -13.93 5.73 -14.23
CA LEU A 183 -15.16 5.87 -14.99
C LEU A 183 -15.69 4.49 -15.39
N TYR A 184 -17.00 4.31 -15.27
CA TYR A 184 -17.69 3.05 -15.64
C TYR A 184 -18.43 3.15 -16.95
N GLN A 185 -18.77 4.38 -17.39
CA GLN A 185 -19.48 4.64 -18.63
C GLN A 185 -18.61 5.44 -19.61
N PRO A 186 -18.68 5.15 -20.90
CA PRO A 186 -19.35 4.02 -21.56
C PRO A 186 -18.64 2.67 -21.32
N LYS A 187 -17.42 2.70 -20.75
CA LYS A 187 -16.57 1.54 -20.48
C LYS A 187 -15.68 1.82 -19.29
N PHE A 188 -15.45 0.79 -18.44
CA PHE A 188 -14.51 0.89 -17.33
C PHE A 188 -13.14 1.40 -17.79
N THR A 189 -12.69 2.52 -17.19
CA THR A 189 -11.37 3.10 -17.43
C THR A 189 -10.87 3.87 -16.21
N TYR A 190 -9.56 3.93 -16.06
CA TYR A 190 -8.91 4.87 -15.13
C TYR A 190 -8.59 6.17 -15.86
N ILE A 191 -8.73 7.27 -15.13
CA ILE A 191 -8.11 8.54 -15.46
C ILE A 191 -6.75 8.58 -14.76
N TRP A 192 -5.70 8.86 -15.51
CA TRP A 192 -4.31 8.87 -15.05
C TRP A 192 -3.79 10.28 -14.93
N THR A 193 -3.07 10.56 -13.86
CA THR A 193 -2.45 11.87 -13.61
C THR A 193 -1.04 11.72 -13.04
N LEU A 194 -0.29 12.83 -13.04
CA LEU A 194 1.01 12.88 -12.36
C LEU A 194 0.81 12.79 -10.84
N ALA A 195 1.56 11.90 -10.20
CA ALA A 195 1.50 11.75 -8.75
C ALA A 195 1.80 13.05 -8.00
N ILE A 196 2.76 13.85 -8.52
CA ILE A 196 3.12 15.16 -7.93
C ILE A 196 1.98 16.17 -7.99
N GLY A 197 1.10 16.11 -8.98
CA GLY A 197 -0.08 16.96 -9.07
C GLY A 197 -1.12 16.61 -7.99
N ARG A 198 -1.21 15.35 -7.62
CA ARG A 198 -2.19 14.88 -6.64
C ARG A 198 -1.69 14.97 -5.19
N PHE A 199 -0.38 14.76 -4.96
CA PHE A 199 0.24 14.71 -3.63
C PHE A 199 1.48 15.62 -3.56
N PRO A 200 1.35 16.95 -3.87
CA PRO A 200 2.50 17.83 -4.01
C PRO A 200 3.34 17.94 -2.74
N ASP A 201 2.73 18.14 -1.59
CA ASP A 201 3.44 18.37 -0.33
C ASP A 201 4.21 17.13 0.12
N ALA A 202 3.59 15.95 0.00
CA ALA A 202 4.21 14.69 0.38
C ALA A 202 5.38 14.30 -0.56
N LEU A 203 5.24 14.52 -1.87
CA LEU A 203 6.25 14.14 -2.86
C LEU A 203 7.39 15.15 -3.01
N ARG A 204 7.21 16.41 -2.61
CA ARG A 204 8.29 17.40 -2.51
C ARG A 204 9.16 17.18 -1.27
N ARG A 205 8.65 16.53 -0.24
CA ARG A 205 9.40 16.24 0.97
C ARG A 205 10.48 15.19 0.70
N ARG A 206 11.74 15.63 0.74
CA ARG A 206 12.89 14.73 0.54
C ARG A 206 13.19 13.95 1.82
N VAL A 207 13.24 12.64 1.71
CA VAL A 207 13.61 11.72 2.79
C VAL A 207 14.82 10.90 2.35
N ARG A 208 15.84 10.81 3.22
CA ARG A 208 17.01 9.95 2.96
C ARG A 208 16.56 8.49 2.93
N ARG A 209 17.20 7.68 2.07
CA ARG A 209 16.85 6.27 1.88
C ARG A 209 16.87 5.48 3.20
N GLU A 210 17.90 5.67 4.02
CA GLU A 210 18.05 4.97 5.30
C GLU A 210 16.89 5.32 6.25
N THR A 211 16.55 6.60 6.34
CA THR A 211 15.39 7.07 7.13
C THR A 211 14.09 6.47 6.58
N ALA A 212 13.93 6.44 5.26
CA ALA A 212 12.75 5.87 4.62
C ALA A 212 12.60 4.37 4.91
N LEU A 213 13.67 3.60 4.80
CA LEU A 213 13.67 2.15 5.11
C LEU A 213 13.32 1.89 6.58
N ARG A 214 13.88 2.70 7.50
CA ARG A 214 13.59 2.62 8.92
C ARG A 214 12.12 2.92 9.22
N GLU A 215 11.57 4.00 8.68
CA GLU A 215 10.19 4.40 8.94
C GLU A 215 9.17 3.45 8.29
N ILE A 216 9.47 2.87 7.13
CA ILE A 216 8.65 1.81 6.53
C ILE A 216 8.66 0.56 7.42
N ALA A 217 9.83 0.17 7.94
CA ALA A 217 9.94 -0.94 8.88
C ALA A 217 9.20 -0.66 10.19
N ARG A 218 9.33 0.55 10.74
CA ARG A 218 8.62 1.00 11.95
C ARG A 218 7.12 0.93 11.76
N CYS A 219 6.62 1.49 10.67
CA CYS A 219 5.21 1.50 10.33
C CYS A 219 4.65 0.08 10.23
N PHE A 220 5.35 -0.82 9.53
CA PHE A 220 4.93 -2.21 9.43
C PHE A 220 4.95 -2.90 10.79
N LEU A 221 6.03 -2.79 11.55
CA LEU A 221 6.20 -3.47 12.83
C LEU A 221 5.19 -2.96 13.87
N SER A 222 4.86 -1.66 13.87
CA SER A 222 3.84 -1.08 14.75
C SER A 222 2.44 -1.65 14.48
N GLY A 223 2.13 -2.02 13.25
CA GLY A 223 0.85 -2.66 12.88
C GLY A 223 0.88 -4.19 13.03
N ALA A 224 2.07 -4.80 12.92
CA ALA A 224 2.24 -6.25 12.94
C ALA A 224 2.62 -6.82 14.32
N GLY A 225 3.11 -5.99 15.26
CA GLY A 225 3.63 -6.40 16.58
C GLY A 225 4.93 -7.18 16.49
N MET A 226 5.07 -8.03 15.51
CA MET A 226 6.22 -8.90 15.24
C MET A 226 6.33 -9.14 13.74
N THR A 227 7.53 -9.34 13.22
CA THR A 227 7.75 -9.75 11.82
C THR A 227 8.61 -11.00 11.77
N VAL A 228 8.33 -11.86 10.80
CA VAL A 228 9.07 -13.10 10.54
C VAL A 228 10.01 -12.95 9.33
N PRO A 229 10.95 -13.90 9.09
CA PRO A 229 11.93 -13.76 8.04
C PRO A 229 11.34 -13.46 6.66
N GLY A 230 11.74 -12.29 6.10
CA GLY A 230 11.33 -11.82 4.78
C GLY A 230 9.89 -11.32 4.68
N GLU A 231 9.15 -11.18 5.78
CA GLU A 231 7.75 -10.71 5.77
C GLU A 231 7.67 -9.26 5.30
N LEU A 232 8.44 -8.34 5.90
CA LEU A 232 8.50 -6.94 5.49
C LEU A 232 8.81 -6.79 3.99
N ALA A 233 9.81 -7.53 3.49
CA ALA A 233 10.18 -7.51 2.07
C ALA A 233 9.05 -8.02 1.15
N ARG A 234 8.27 -9.01 1.59
CA ARG A 234 7.13 -9.53 0.82
C ARG A 234 5.96 -8.56 0.78
N VAL A 235 5.71 -7.86 1.88
CA VAL A 235 4.59 -6.93 2.00
C VAL A 235 4.87 -5.64 1.24
N THR A 236 6.07 -5.07 1.40
CA THR A 236 6.43 -3.77 0.85
C THR A 236 7.05 -3.81 -0.55
N GLY A 237 7.56 -4.96 -0.99
CA GLY A 237 8.35 -5.05 -2.22
C GLY A 237 9.82 -4.67 -2.06
N LEU A 238 10.27 -4.30 -0.87
CA LEU A 238 11.68 -4.06 -0.57
C LEU A 238 12.53 -5.29 -0.88
N SER A 239 13.81 -5.07 -1.18
CA SER A 239 14.79 -6.14 -1.18
C SER A 239 14.95 -6.69 0.26
N ARG A 240 15.37 -7.97 0.39
CA ARG A 240 15.66 -8.52 1.72
C ARG A 240 16.74 -7.74 2.48
N PRO A 241 17.84 -7.32 1.84
CA PRO A 241 18.83 -6.44 2.47
C PRO A 241 18.24 -5.12 2.97
N ASP A 242 17.44 -4.42 2.16
CA ASP A 242 16.81 -3.15 2.54
C ASP A 242 15.85 -3.33 3.73
N ALA A 243 14.99 -4.35 3.68
CA ALA A 243 14.10 -4.67 4.80
C ALA A 243 14.89 -5.00 6.08
N GLY A 244 16.02 -5.70 5.93
CA GLY A 244 16.96 -5.98 7.03
C GLY A 244 17.61 -4.71 7.58
N LEU A 245 17.99 -3.75 6.73
CA LEU A 245 18.53 -2.45 7.18
C LEU A 245 17.50 -1.69 8.01
N GLY A 246 16.25 -1.58 7.53
CA GLY A 246 15.19 -0.92 8.28
C GLY A 246 14.95 -1.56 9.64
N ASN A 247 14.81 -2.89 9.71
CA ASN A 247 14.58 -3.59 10.97
C ASN A 247 15.77 -3.45 11.96
N ARG A 248 17.01 -3.55 11.48
CA ARG A 248 18.19 -3.38 12.34
C ARG A 248 18.32 -1.97 12.89
N ALA A 249 17.94 -0.95 12.12
CA ALA A 249 17.89 0.43 12.60
C ALA A 249 16.91 0.57 13.77
N LEU A 250 15.77 -0.11 13.72
CA LEU A 250 14.81 -0.13 14.84
C LEU A 250 15.35 -0.84 16.08
N VAL A 251 16.18 -1.88 15.91
CA VAL A 251 16.85 -2.53 17.05
C VAL A 251 17.89 -1.59 17.65
N ALA A 252 18.68 -0.90 16.85
CA ALA A 252 19.66 0.06 17.32
C ALA A 252 19.04 1.24 18.10
N GLU A 253 17.80 1.62 17.76
CA GLU A 253 17.02 2.65 18.48
C GLU A 253 16.31 2.12 19.74
N GLY A 254 16.38 0.82 20.03
CA GLY A 254 15.64 0.20 21.13
C GLY A 254 14.12 0.07 20.89
N TYR A 255 13.64 0.39 19.67
CA TYR A 255 12.22 0.25 19.31
C TYR A 255 11.80 -1.20 19.12
N ALA A 256 12.71 -2.05 18.68
CA ALA A 256 12.47 -3.47 18.44
C ALA A 256 13.59 -4.33 19.02
N ALA A 257 13.25 -5.57 19.39
CA ALA A 257 14.19 -6.62 19.73
C ALA A 257 14.28 -7.65 18.59
N MET A 258 15.47 -8.12 18.27
CA MET A 258 15.70 -9.25 17.37
C MET A 258 15.65 -10.55 18.16
N LEU A 259 14.60 -11.35 17.95
CA LEU A 259 14.40 -12.63 18.65
C LEU A 259 15.17 -13.78 18.00
N ALA A 260 15.33 -13.72 16.68
CA ALA A 260 16.10 -14.66 15.85
C ALA A 260 16.47 -13.98 14.54
N PRO A 261 17.39 -14.54 13.73
CA PRO A 261 17.73 -13.98 12.43
C PRO A 261 16.50 -13.72 11.54
N GLY A 262 16.24 -12.42 11.26
CA GLY A 262 15.10 -11.98 10.45
C GLY A 262 13.75 -11.90 11.20
N THR A 263 13.73 -12.19 12.49
CA THR A 263 12.53 -12.11 13.35
C THR A 263 12.67 -10.98 14.34
N TYR A 264 11.76 -10.03 14.28
CA TYR A 264 11.78 -8.82 15.10
C TYR A 264 10.43 -8.61 15.77
N ARG A 265 10.46 -8.13 17.01
CA ARG A 265 9.27 -7.80 17.81
C ARG A 265 9.42 -6.39 18.38
N ILE A 266 8.31 -5.65 18.53
CA ILE A 266 8.33 -4.37 19.26
C ILE A 266 8.83 -4.61 20.69
N ALA A 267 9.76 -3.78 21.14
CA ALA A 267 10.37 -3.93 22.48
C ALA A 267 9.35 -3.66 23.61
N ALA A 268 8.46 -2.68 23.42
CA ALA A 268 7.28 -2.47 24.25
C ALA A 268 6.08 -2.35 23.30
N PRO A 269 5.05 -3.21 23.41
CA PRO A 269 3.81 -2.93 22.69
C PRO A 269 3.32 -1.57 23.17
N PRO A 270 2.85 -0.67 22.27
CA PRO A 270 2.23 0.56 22.72
C PRO A 270 1.12 0.16 23.70
N VAL A 271 1.22 0.69 24.94
CA VAL A 271 0.19 0.49 25.94
C VAL A 271 -1.11 0.95 25.29
N TYR A 272 -2.01 0.03 25.06
CA TYR A 272 -3.37 0.36 24.65
C TYR A 272 -3.97 1.09 25.86
N SER A 273 -3.77 2.41 25.92
CA SER A 273 -4.53 3.22 26.86
C SER A 273 -5.99 3.07 26.42
N ALA A 274 -6.75 2.47 27.31
CA ALA A 274 -8.19 2.26 27.24
C ALA A 274 -8.92 3.63 27.19
N VAL A 275 -8.78 4.35 26.09
CA VAL A 275 -9.49 5.63 25.84
C VAL A 275 -10.87 5.38 25.22
N LEU A 276 -11.29 4.14 25.03
CA LEU A 276 -12.63 3.82 24.51
C LEU A 276 -13.66 3.36 25.55
N ASN A 277 -13.34 3.42 26.87
CA ASN A 277 -14.33 3.13 27.92
C ASN A 277 -14.99 4.36 28.53
N GLY A 278 -14.91 5.52 27.89
CA GLY A 278 -15.41 6.81 28.39
C GLY A 278 -16.76 7.30 27.83
N VAL A 279 -17.46 6.53 26.97
CA VAL A 279 -18.71 7.02 26.36
C VAL A 279 -19.93 6.12 26.67
N ALA A 280 -19.83 5.16 27.53
CA ALA A 280 -20.97 4.30 27.89
C ALA A 280 -21.36 4.41 29.38
N ARG A 281 -21.41 5.62 29.94
CA ARG A 281 -22.15 5.90 31.20
C ARG A 281 -22.53 7.38 31.26
N ARG A 282 -23.55 7.80 30.52
CA ARG A 282 -24.52 8.88 30.85
C ARG A 282 -25.66 8.76 29.85
N LEU A 283 -26.63 7.98 30.20
CA LEU A 283 -28.06 8.19 30.07
C LEU A 283 -28.74 7.31 31.10
#